data_41576570c87e19db22160a4c4ae408f1
#
_entry.id   41576570c87e19db22160a4c4ae408f1
#
_cell.length_a   1.000
_cell.length_b   1.000
_cell.length_c   1.000
_cell.angle_alpha   90.00
_cell.angle_beta   90.00
_cell.angle_gamma   90.00
#
_symmetry.space_group_name_H-M   'P 1'
#
loop_
_entity.id
_entity.type
_entity.pdbx_description
1 polymer ?
#
loop_
_entity_poly.entity_id
_entity_poly.type
_entity_poly.pdbx_seq_one_letter_code
_entity_poly.pdbx_strand_id
1 'polypeptide(L)'
;LIKIFEFKKKLSKRIMRDYIYQNTLINKKQLKELLAWSFTKYDSMQASLLADELKYLGFKYATQAGISISIEDLKVPATKNEMLEKANKDILNAEKICLKGKITDVERFQKIIDTWSIASESLKDNVVAYFKTYDPLNSVYIMAFSGARGNLSQVRQLVGMRGLMADPSGEIMRVPIKKNFREGLTITDYLMSGYGARKGIVDTALKTANSGYLTRRLIDIAQNIIIREKDCLTSASFIVNTTNKLDSEQIIGRILAKPIYDPKTQKLLATSNTHVTLKLLSILAEKEIFTFHIRSPLTCSLYHSICQMCYGWDLSNQNLVDLGEAVGILAGQSIGEPGTQLTMRTFHTGGIFTSEARQQIIAPTNGIIKFSKILKTIILRTTRGDDVLVTKNSGSLILIPEQQGGKIIQMELLRNTMLFIKSNQYVKKSAIVGELISMEKQTLTERKPILSDTAGEIFIPKLKTRTSLITQNRLLWILSGQVYQAPSNSFLNFYTDHKINKNSYIFRTKL
;
A
#
# COMPACT_ATOMS: atom_id res chain seq x y z
N LEU A 1 26.12 10.97 25.76
CA LEU A 1 25.55 10.37 26.99
C LEU A 1 25.72 11.28 28.21
N ILE A 2 26.90 11.88 28.45
CA ILE A 2 27.18 12.73 29.64
C ILE A 2 26.43 14.06 29.57
N LYS A 3 26.07 14.59 28.40
CA LYS A 3 25.41 15.91 28.24
C LYS A 3 23.88 15.90 28.23
N ILE A 4 23.24 14.76 28.11
CA ILE A 4 21.80 14.63 28.49
C ILE A 4 21.67 14.88 30.02
N PHE A 5 22.71 14.66 30.77
CA PHE A 5 22.79 14.98 32.20
C PHE A 5 22.87 16.49 32.48
N GLU A 6 23.49 17.29 31.61
CA GLU A 6 23.47 18.77 31.72
C GLU A 6 22.14 19.37 31.26
N PHE A 7 21.47 18.71 30.36
CA PHE A 7 20.07 18.99 29.99
C PHE A 7 19.14 18.89 31.21
N LYS A 8 19.45 17.96 32.15
CA LYS A 8 18.77 17.83 33.45
C LYS A 8 18.79 19.09 34.30
N LYS A 9 19.82 19.91 34.22
CA LYS A 9 20.00 21.09 35.12
C LYS A 9 19.19 22.31 34.66
N LYS A 10 18.83 22.41 33.39
CA LYS A 10 18.09 23.56 32.84
C LYS A 10 16.55 23.36 32.74
N LEU A 11 16.08 22.13 32.63
CA LEU A 11 14.64 21.87 32.74
C LEU A 11 14.23 21.90 34.20
N SER A 12 13.26 22.72 34.53
CA SER A 12 12.81 22.94 35.91
C SER A 12 12.53 21.61 36.62
N LYS A 13 12.90 21.52 37.92
CA LYS A 13 12.74 20.34 38.80
C LYS A 13 11.35 19.67 38.77
N ARG A 14 10.34 20.35 38.22
CA ARG A 14 8.93 19.86 38.10
C ARG A 14 8.70 18.88 36.98
N ILE A 15 9.50 18.91 35.88
CA ILE A 15 9.31 18.11 34.65
C ILE A 15 9.89 16.71 34.77
N MET A 16 10.76 16.47 35.76
CA MET A 16 11.62 15.29 35.85
C MET A 16 11.05 14.08 36.58
N ARG A 17 9.90 14.17 37.21
CA ARG A 17 9.43 13.08 38.08
C ARG A 17 8.97 11.82 37.35
N ASP A 18 8.60 11.92 36.06
CA ASP A 18 7.99 10.82 35.30
C ASP A 18 8.80 10.34 34.07
N TYR A 19 10.01 10.88 33.85
CA TYR A 19 10.82 10.48 32.70
C TYR A 19 11.73 9.29 33.08
N ILE A 20 11.50 8.17 32.41
CA ILE A 20 12.36 6.99 32.50
C ILE A 20 13.51 7.16 31.51
N TYR A 21 14.74 7.13 32.02
CA TYR A 21 15.93 7.20 31.17
C TYR A 21 16.01 5.99 30.23
N GLN A 22 16.06 6.25 28.94
CA GLN A 22 16.19 5.23 27.89
C GLN A 22 17.56 5.35 27.21
N ASN A 23 18.39 4.32 27.34
CA ASN A 23 19.66 4.23 26.65
C ASN A 23 19.49 3.51 25.32
N THR A 24 18.83 4.17 24.34
CA THR A 24 18.56 3.64 23.02
C THR A 24 18.99 4.62 21.95
N LEU A 25 19.31 4.09 20.76
CA LEU A 25 19.53 4.92 19.57
C LEU A 25 18.19 5.45 19.09
N ILE A 26 18.08 6.77 19.01
CA ILE A 26 16.85 7.44 18.57
C ILE A 26 16.93 7.71 17.07
N ASN A 27 16.08 7.05 16.30
CA ASN A 27 15.87 7.30 14.89
C ASN A 27 14.68 8.27 14.65
N LYS A 28 14.40 8.62 13.40
CA LYS A 28 13.30 9.52 13.03
C LYS A 28 11.94 9.08 13.59
N LYS A 29 11.65 7.77 13.61
CA LYS A 29 10.38 7.24 14.12
C LYS A 29 10.27 7.41 15.62
N GLN A 30 11.31 7.04 16.35
CA GLN A 30 11.37 7.18 17.81
C GLN A 30 11.37 8.65 18.24
N LEU A 31 12.02 9.54 17.46
CA LEU A 31 11.96 10.98 17.71
C LEU A 31 10.53 11.52 17.57
N LYS A 32 9.79 11.08 16.55
CA LYS A 32 8.36 11.42 16.39
C LYS A 32 7.53 10.92 17.57
N GLU A 33 7.77 9.71 18.04
CA GLU A 33 7.10 9.13 19.22
C GLU A 33 7.42 9.92 20.50
N LEU A 34 8.68 10.33 20.69
CA LEU A 34 9.11 11.16 21.82
C LEU A 34 8.42 12.52 21.83
N LEU A 35 8.36 13.20 20.68
CA LEU A 35 7.66 14.49 20.56
C LEU A 35 6.15 14.32 20.77
N ALA A 36 5.51 13.32 20.20
CA ALA A 36 4.10 13.04 20.42
C ALA A 36 3.81 12.78 21.91
N TRP A 37 4.67 12.01 22.59
CA TRP A 37 4.58 11.79 24.03
C TRP A 37 4.71 13.11 24.81
N SER A 38 5.64 13.98 24.43
CA SER A 38 5.82 15.26 25.13
C SER A 38 4.60 16.17 24.97
N PHE A 39 3.96 16.22 23.79
CA PHE A 39 2.72 16.96 23.57
C PHE A 39 1.53 16.41 24.36
N THR A 40 1.48 15.10 24.61
CA THR A 40 0.39 14.50 25.40
C THR A 40 0.54 14.67 26.90
N LYS A 41 1.79 14.79 27.41
CA LYS A 41 2.06 14.90 28.84
C LYS A 41 2.31 16.32 29.35
N TYR A 42 2.79 17.20 28.50
CA TYR A 42 3.19 18.58 28.84
C TYR A 42 2.45 19.61 28.02
N ASP A 43 2.58 20.86 28.38
CA ASP A 43 2.01 21.96 27.62
C ASP A 43 2.72 22.14 26.27
N SER A 44 2.01 22.70 25.28
CA SER A 44 2.53 22.98 23.95
C SER A 44 3.83 23.80 23.97
N MET A 45 3.92 24.79 24.90
CA MET A 45 5.13 25.61 25.07
C MET A 45 6.34 24.77 25.49
N GLN A 46 6.17 23.84 26.43
CA GLN A 46 7.27 22.99 26.92
C GLN A 46 7.68 21.97 25.84
N ALA A 47 6.73 21.44 25.08
CA ALA A 47 7.03 20.53 23.96
C ALA A 47 7.80 21.26 22.84
N SER A 48 7.46 22.53 22.56
CA SER A 48 8.19 23.38 21.62
C SER A 48 9.62 23.65 22.08
N LEU A 49 9.84 23.99 23.35
CA LEU A 49 11.18 24.15 23.91
C LEU A 49 12.01 22.87 23.80
N LEU A 50 11.40 21.71 24.09
CA LEU A 50 12.08 20.42 23.92
C LEU A 50 12.50 20.19 22.46
N ALA A 51 11.62 20.49 21.51
CA ALA A 51 11.93 20.36 20.09
C ALA A 51 13.09 21.27 19.66
N ASP A 52 13.13 22.52 20.12
CA ASP A 52 14.21 23.45 19.85
C ASP A 52 15.54 22.99 20.44
N GLU A 53 15.55 22.53 21.68
CA GLU A 53 16.76 22.00 22.31
C GLU A 53 17.29 20.74 21.60
N LEU A 54 16.40 19.83 21.16
CA LEU A 54 16.78 18.68 20.34
C LEU A 54 17.38 19.09 19.01
N LYS A 55 16.82 20.12 18.37
CA LYS A 55 17.34 20.71 17.13
C LYS A 55 18.74 21.26 17.33
N TYR A 56 18.97 22.07 18.35
CA TYR A 56 20.30 22.63 18.67
C TYR A 56 21.32 21.55 18.98
N LEU A 57 20.93 20.53 19.76
CA LEU A 57 21.76 19.38 20.03
C LEU A 57 22.17 18.65 18.76
N GLY A 58 21.20 18.39 17.87
CA GLY A 58 21.44 17.75 16.59
C GLY A 58 22.42 18.54 15.71
N PHE A 59 22.21 19.84 15.54
CA PHE A 59 23.11 20.68 14.77
C PHE A 59 24.53 20.74 15.35
N LYS A 60 24.64 20.90 16.65
CA LYS A 60 25.94 20.96 17.34
C LYS A 60 26.77 19.71 17.10
N TYR A 61 26.18 18.53 17.31
CA TYR A 61 26.90 17.27 17.16
C TYR A 61 27.10 16.89 15.68
N ALA A 62 26.19 17.20 14.79
CA ALA A 62 26.39 17.01 13.36
C ALA A 62 27.57 17.85 12.83
N THR A 63 27.68 19.10 13.27
CA THR A 63 28.80 19.99 12.92
C THR A 63 30.12 19.47 13.49
N GLN A 64 30.15 19.03 14.76
CA GLN A 64 31.36 18.48 15.39
C GLN A 64 31.79 17.15 14.76
N ALA A 65 30.87 16.31 14.34
CA ALA A 65 31.14 15.02 13.71
C ALA A 65 31.74 15.17 12.31
N GLY A 66 31.41 16.26 11.57
CA GLY A 66 31.92 16.52 10.23
C GLY A 66 31.70 15.37 9.28
N ILE A 67 30.48 14.80 9.25
CA ILE A 67 30.14 13.60 8.48
C ILE A 67 30.35 13.89 6.99
N SER A 68 31.25 13.14 6.36
CA SER A 68 31.54 13.18 4.92
C SER A 68 31.42 11.79 4.32
N ILE A 69 31.35 11.69 2.99
CA ILE A 69 31.26 10.42 2.26
C ILE A 69 32.48 10.26 1.38
N SER A 70 33.13 9.11 1.48
CA SER A 70 34.16 8.67 0.54
C SER A 70 33.73 7.40 -0.21
N ILE A 71 34.45 7.05 -1.26
CA ILE A 71 34.21 5.80 -2.01
C ILE A 71 34.53 4.59 -1.12
N GLU A 72 35.45 4.71 -0.19
CA GLU A 72 35.82 3.64 0.75
C GLU A 72 34.73 3.32 1.78
N ASP A 73 33.86 4.28 2.10
CA ASP A 73 32.73 4.06 3.00
C ASP A 73 31.65 3.13 2.37
N LEU A 74 31.69 2.98 1.05
CA LEU A 74 30.79 2.10 0.30
C LEU A 74 31.29 0.65 0.33
N LYS A 75 31.31 -0.01 1.48
CA LYS A 75 31.77 -1.40 1.62
C LYS A 75 30.76 -2.39 1.09
N VAL A 76 31.18 -3.23 0.15
CA VAL A 76 30.35 -4.28 -0.45
C VAL A 76 30.47 -5.56 0.40
N PRO A 77 29.37 -6.16 0.88
CA PRO A 77 29.42 -7.41 1.63
C PRO A 77 29.92 -8.56 0.76
N ALA A 78 30.80 -9.42 1.30
CA ALA A 78 31.33 -10.60 0.58
C ALA A 78 30.22 -11.59 0.18
N THR A 79 29.15 -11.68 0.95
CA THR A 79 27.98 -12.52 0.71
C THR A 79 27.17 -12.18 -0.55
N LYS A 80 27.45 -11.01 -1.17
CA LYS A 80 26.75 -10.55 -2.39
C LYS A 80 26.86 -11.59 -3.53
N ASN A 81 28.08 -12.06 -3.81
CA ASN A 81 28.32 -12.95 -4.94
C ASN A 81 27.62 -14.31 -4.76
N GLU A 82 27.65 -14.88 -3.56
CA GLU A 82 26.94 -16.12 -3.22
C GLU A 82 25.42 -16.00 -3.44
N MET A 83 24.84 -14.87 -3.04
CA MET A 83 23.40 -14.62 -3.23
C MET A 83 23.04 -14.47 -4.70
N LEU A 84 23.86 -13.77 -5.49
CA LEU A 84 23.64 -13.60 -6.92
C LEU A 84 23.79 -14.93 -7.66
N GLU A 85 24.75 -15.79 -7.29
CA GLU A 85 24.91 -17.13 -7.86
C GLU A 85 23.70 -18.01 -7.54
N LYS A 86 23.20 -17.96 -6.31
CA LYS A 86 22.00 -18.70 -5.93
C LYS A 86 20.79 -18.27 -6.76
N ALA A 87 20.56 -16.97 -6.91
CA ALA A 87 19.49 -16.44 -7.75
C ALA A 87 19.65 -16.87 -9.22
N ASN A 88 20.87 -16.87 -9.76
CA ASN A 88 21.14 -17.34 -11.11
C ASN A 88 20.82 -18.84 -11.27
N LYS A 89 21.16 -19.69 -10.29
CA LYS A 89 20.82 -21.12 -10.32
C LYS A 89 19.31 -21.35 -10.33
N ASP A 90 18.56 -20.58 -9.55
CA ASP A 90 17.11 -20.67 -9.50
C ASP A 90 16.46 -20.25 -10.83
N ILE A 91 17.01 -19.25 -11.51
CA ILE A 91 16.56 -18.83 -12.84
C ILE A 91 16.87 -19.88 -13.90
N LEU A 92 18.06 -20.45 -13.90
CA LEU A 92 18.42 -21.56 -14.83
C LEU A 92 17.51 -22.77 -14.62
N ASN A 93 17.11 -23.05 -13.38
CA ASN A 93 16.15 -24.13 -13.10
C ASN A 93 14.75 -23.75 -13.66
N ALA A 94 14.31 -22.50 -13.53
CA ALA A 94 13.05 -22.05 -14.13
C ALA A 94 13.07 -22.16 -15.66
N GLU A 95 14.17 -21.83 -16.31
CA GLU A 95 14.37 -22.02 -17.76
C GLU A 95 14.30 -23.51 -18.18
N LYS A 96 14.97 -24.38 -17.45
CA LYS A 96 14.89 -25.83 -17.70
C LYS A 96 13.46 -26.37 -17.54
N ILE A 97 12.69 -25.85 -16.58
CA ILE A 97 11.28 -26.22 -16.36
C ILE A 97 10.41 -25.73 -17.53
N CYS A 98 10.66 -24.52 -18.03
CA CYS A 98 9.99 -23.97 -19.21
C CYS A 98 10.29 -24.79 -20.48
N LEU A 99 11.55 -25.11 -20.72
CA LEU A 99 11.95 -25.96 -21.87
C LEU A 99 11.31 -27.37 -21.82
N LYS A 100 10.99 -27.86 -20.63
CA LYS A 100 10.24 -29.11 -20.45
C LYS A 100 8.73 -28.95 -20.64
N GLY A 101 8.26 -27.76 -21.01
CA GLY A 101 6.84 -27.46 -21.23
C GLY A 101 5.95 -27.45 -19.97
N LYS A 102 6.54 -27.42 -18.77
CA LYS A 102 5.77 -27.41 -17.50
C LYS A 102 5.23 -26.04 -17.11
N ILE A 103 5.88 -24.98 -17.55
CA ILE A 103 5.47 -23.59 -17.33
C ILE A 103 5.46 -22.83 -18.65
N THR A 104 4.60 -21.83 -18.77
CA THR A 104 4.51 -20.92 -19.93
C THR A 104 5.62 -19.86 -19.88
N ASP A 105 5.88 -19.18 -21.01
CA ASP A 105 6.85 -18.08 -21.07
C ASP A 105 6.48 -16.92 -20.13
N VAL A 106 5.20 -16.63 -19.98
CA VAL A 106 4.70 -15.57 -19.08
C VAL A 106 4.97 -15.95 -17.62
N GLU A 107 4.69 -17.19 -17.23
CA GLU A 107 4.97 -17.71 -15.89
C GLU A 107 6.49 -17.72 -15.61
N ARG A 108 7.31 -18.10 -16.60
CA ARG A 108 8.78 -18.04 -16.50
C ARG A 108 9.25 -16.60 -16.26
N PHE A 109 8.74 -15.65 -17.02
CA PHE A 109 9.11 -14.24 -16.89
C PHE A 109 8.73 -13.68 -15.52
N GLN A 110 7.53 -13.97 -15.03
CA GLN A 110 7.11 -13.57 -13.69
C GLN A 110 8.01 -14.18 -12.60
N LYS A 111 8.38 -15.45 -12.74
CA LYS A 111 9.28 -16.13 -11.81
C LYS A 111 10.68 -15.51 -11.78
N ILE A 112 11.20 -15.08 -12.92
CA ILE A 112 12.48 -14.34 -13.02
C ILE A 112 12.39 -13.01 -12.25
N ILE A 113 11.33 -12.23 -12.47
CA ILE A 113 11.11 -10.94 -11.78
C ILE A 113 11.05 -11.16 -10.26
N ASP A 114 10.28 -12.13 -9.81
CA ASP A 114 10.11 -12.43 -8.39
C ASP A 114 11.42 -12.88 -7.74
N THR A 115 12.19 -13.74 -8.41
CA THR A 115 13.50 -14.19 -7.92
C THR A 115 14.47 -13.03 -7.74
N TRP A 116 14.57 -12.14 -8.72
CA TRP A 116 15.41 -10.96 -8.61
C TRP A 116 14.91 -9.94 -7.59
N SER A 117 13.61 -9.78 -7.44
CA SER A 117 13.03 -8.90 -6.41
C SER A 117 13.35 -9.41 -5.01
N ILE A 118 13.18 -10.70 -4.76
CA ILE A 118 13.51 -11.34 -3.47
C ILE A 118 15.02 -11.26 -3.20
N ALA A 119 15.87 -11.55 -4.18
CA ALA A 119 17.32 -11.45 -4.04
C ALA A 119 17.75 -10.01 -3.72
N SER A 120 17.15 -9.03 -4.38
CA SER A 120 17.43 -7.60 -4.17
C SER A 120 17.03 -7.13 -2.77
N GLU A 121 15.88 -7.58 -2.25
CA GLU A 121 15.42 -7.23 -0.91
C GLU A 121 16.27 -7.91 0.18
N SER A 122 16.54 -9.19 0.01
CA SER A 122 17.43 -9.95 0.90
C SER A 122 18.85 -9.36 0.95
N LEU A 123 19.37 -8.88 -0.19
CA LEU A 123 20.64 -8.19 -0.23
C LEU A 123 20.62 -6.86 0.53
N LYS A 124 19.53 -6.11 0.47
CA LYS A 124 19.34 -4.89 1.27
C LYS A 124 19.44 -5.19 2.76
N ASP A 125 18.75 -6.23 3.22
CA ASP A 125 18.75 -6.61 4.64
C ASP A 125 20.13 -7.07 5.10
N ASN A 126 20.87 -7.79 4.26
CA ASN A 126 22.26 -8.20 4.55
C ASN A 126 23.21 -7.01 4.60
N VAL A 127 23.05 -6.02 3.71
CA VAL A 127 23.84 -4.78 3.76
C VAL A 127 23.60 -4.03 5.08
N VAL A 128 22.33 -3.92 5.51
CA VAL A 128 22.00 -3.28 6.80
C VAL A 128 22.57 -4.07 7.97
N ALA A 129 22.47 -5.38 7.97
CA ALA A 129 23.04 -6.24 8.99
C ALA A 129 24.57 -6.12 9.06
N TYR A 130 25.22 -6.09 7.89
CA TYR A 130 26.68 -5.91 7.79
C TYR A 130 27.13 -4.59 8.41
N PHE A 131 26.52 -3.45 8.05
CA PHE A 131 26.85 -2.17 8.64
C PHE A 131 26.60 -2.13 10.14
N LYS A 132 25.51 -2.72 10.61
CA LYS A 132 25.16 -2.75 12.03
C LYS A 132 26.18 -3.54 12.87
N THR A 133 26.77 -4.61 12.31
CA THR A 133 27.68 -5.49 13.04
C THR A 133 29.16 -5.10 12.90
N TYR A 134 29.58 -4.73 11.70
CA TYR A 134 31.00 -4.51 11.40
C TYR A 134 31.41 -3.04 11.35
N ASP A 135 30.49 -2.13 10.97
CA ASP A 135 30.83 -0.72 10.80
C ASP A 135 29.66 0.22 11.18
N PRO A 136 29.30 0.26 12.48
CA PRO A 136 28.15 1.06 12.92
C PRO A 136 28.38 2.57 12.80
N LEU A 137 29.63 3.01 12.66
CA LEU A 137 30.01 4.44 12.52
C LEU A 137 30.17 4.88 11.07
N ASN A 138 29.82 4.02 10.11
CA ASN A 138 29.87 4.36 8.70
C ASN A 138 28.96 5.56 8.36
N SER A 139 29.50 6.55 7.69
CA SER A 139 28.82 7.80 7.35
C SER A 139 27.52 7.57 6.55
N VAL A 140 27.55 6.68 5.57
CA VAL A 140 26.39 6.35 4.73
C VAL A 140 25.31 5.66 5.56
N TYR A 141 25.72 4.74 6.45
CA TYR A 141 24.78 4.05 7.32
C TYR A 141 24.12 5.00 8.32
N ILE A 142 24.91 5.88 8.96
CA ILE A 142 24.39 6.88 9.92
C ILE A 142 23.35 7.77 9.25
N MET A 143 23.62 8.30 8.06
CA MET A 143 22.69 9.18 7.34
C MET A 143 21.40 8.46 6.96
N ALA A 144 21.48 7.25 6.41
CA ALA A 144 20.32 6.50 5.96
C ALA A 144 19.51 5.94 7.13
N PHE A 145 20.15 5.44 8.18
CA PHE A 145 19.50 4.87 9.37
C PHE A 145 18.80 5.95 10.22
N SER A 146 19.43 7.10 10.40
CA SER A 146 18.82 8.23 11.12
C SER A 146 17.58 8.78 10.40
N GLY A 147 17.47 8.57 9.09
CA GLY A 147 16.40 9.11 8.26
C GLY A 147 16.59 10.61 7.95
N ALA A 148 17.76 11.17 8.21
CA ALA A 148 18.10 12.57 7.91
C ALA A 148 18.27 12.78 6.41
N ARG A 149 18.98 11.88 5.75
CA ARG A 149 19.21 11.94 4.30
C ARG A 149 19.40 10.55 3.71
N GLY A 150 18.72 10.32 2.57
CA GLY A 150 18.79 9.03 1.89
C GLY A 150 17.85 7.98 2.45
N ASN A 151 17.66 6.94 1.66
CA ASN A 151 16.85 5.77 1.97
C ASN A 151 17.71 4.51 1.89
N LEU A 152 17.38 3.47 2.65
CA LEU A 152 18.04 2.16 2.54
C LEU A 152 17.99 1.56 1.13
N SER A 153 16.96 1.89 0.35
CA SER A 153 16.87 1.50 -1.06
C SER A 153 17.93 2.19 -1.94
N GLN A 154 18.32 3.42 -1.62
CA GLN A 154 19.43 4.12 -2.30
C GLN A 154 20.78 3.54 -1.89
N VAL A 155 20.96 3.19 -0.61
CA VAL A 155 22.17 2.49 -0.14
C VAL A 155 22.34 1.14 -0.84
N ARG A 156 21.25 0.40 -1.07
CA ARG A 156 21.25 -0.83 -1.85
C ARG A 156 21.82 -0.61 -3.27
N GLN A 157 21.46 0.48 -3.94
CA GLN A 157 21.99 0.79 -5.26
C GLN A 157 23.48 1.14 -5.25
N LEU A 158 23.95 1.76 -4.16
CA LEU A 158 25.35 2.14 -4.02
C LEU A 158 26.26 0.93 -3.74
N VAL A 159 25.82 0.02 -2.89
CA VAL A 159 26.63 -1.07 -2.33
C VAL A 159 26.15 -2.47 -2.71
N GLY A 160 24.85 -2.66 -2.91
CA GLY A 160 24.25 -3.96 -3.26
C GLY A 160 24.19 -4.22 -4.76
N MET A 161 23.01 -4.11 -5.33
CA MET A 161 22.75 -4.18 -6.78
C MET A 161 21.71 -3.12 -7.18
N ARG A 162 21.76 -2.68 -8.43
CA ARG A 162 20.76 -1.74 -8.93
C ARG A 162 19.40 -2.42 -9.13
N GLY A 163 19.39 -3.64 -9.65
CA GLY A 163 18.20 -4.46 -9.79
C GLY A 163 17.51 -4.36 -11.14
N LEU A 164 16.19 -4.66 -11.16
CA LEU A 164 15.37 -4.62 -12.36
C LEU A 164 15.06 -3.18 -12.77
N MET A 165 15.15 -2.91 -14.07
CA MET A 165 14.87 -1.62 -14.66
C MET A 165 13.64 -1.68 -15.56
N ALA A 166 12.97 -0.53 -15.69
CA ALA A 166 11.88 -0.39 -16.64
C ALA A 166 12.39 0.08 -18.01
N ASP A 167 11.82 -0.47 -19.05
CA ASP A 167 12.01 -0.08 -20.45
C ASP A 167 11.30 1.27 -20.75
N PRO A 168 11.59 1.96 -21.86
CA PRO A 168 10.86 3.16 -22.28
C PRO A 168 9.35 2.97 -22.39
N SER A 169 8.88 1.78 -22.80
CA SER A 169 7.46 1.40 -22.84
C SER A 169 6.82 1.27 -21.44
N GLY A 170 7.64 1.07 -20.39
CA GLY A 170 7.21 0.86 -19.01
C GLY A 170 7.15 -0.59 -18.59
N GLU A 171 7.49 -1.50 -19.48
CA GLU A 171 7.63 -2.91 -19.16
C GLU A 171 8.94 -3.17 -18.40
N ILE A 172 8.99 -4.24 -17.62
CA ILE A 172 10.17 -4.60 -16.84
C ILE A 172 11.14 -5.35 -17.75
N MET A 173 12.41 -4.93 -17.78
CA MET A 173 13.43 -5.65 -18.52
C MET A 173 13.73 -7.01 -17.89
N ARG A 174 13.96 -8.03 -18.74
CA ARG A 174 14.26 -9.41 -18.31
C ARG A 174 15.59 -9.56 -17.60
N VAL A 175 16.54 -8.70 -17.94
CA VAL A 175 17.91 -8.75 -17.40
C VAL A 175 18.07 -7.67 -16.32
N PRO A 176 18.41 -8.06 -15.06
CA PRO A 176 18.67 -7.08 -14.01
C PRO A 176 20.10 -6.54 -14.11
N ILE A 177 20.31 -5.34 -13.61
CA ILE A 177 21.63 -4.79 -13.39
C ILE A 177 22.20 -5.36 -12.08
N LYS A 178 23.14 -6.30 -12.16
CA LYS A 178 23.74 -6.98 -11.00
C LYS A 178 24.81 -6.14 -10.31
N LYS A 179 25.43 -5.22 -11.05
CA LYS A 179 26.45 -4.31 -10.53
C LYS A 179 25.85 -3.19 -9.71
N ASN A 180 26.66 -2.57 -8.88
CA ASN A 180 26.37 -1.38 -8.10
C ASN A 180 27.17 -0.17 -8.60
N PHE A 181 26.91 1.00 -8.04
CA PHE A 181 27.63 2.22 -8.44
C PHE A 181 29.10 2.20 -8.01
N ARG A 182 29.45 1.52 -6.91
CA ARG A 182 30.84 1.41 -6.48
C ARG A 182 31.67 0.56 -7.43
N GLU A 183 31.13 -0.56 -7.91
CA GLU A 183 31.82 -1.45 -8.86
C GLU A 183 31.89 -0.88 -10.28
N GLY A 184 31.07 0.15 -10.56
CA GLY A 184 30.87 0.71 -11.88
C GLY A 184 29.92 -0.11 -12.73
N LEU A 185 29.21 0.54 -13.63
CA LEU A 185 28.25 -0.05 -14.54
C LEU A 185 28.94 -0.42 -15.86
N THR A 186 28.49 -1.49 -16.52
CA THR A 186 28.86 -1.76 -17.91
C THR A 186 28.22 -0.75 -18.85
N ILE A 187 28.68 -0.65 -20.08
CA ILE A 187 28.08 0.27 -21.08
C ILE A 187 26.60 -0.07 -21.30
N THR A 188 26.25 -1.35 -21.37
CA THR A 188 24.87 -1.82 -21.48
C THR A 188 24.01 -1.45 -20.26
N ASP A 189 24.55 -1.64 -19.05
CA ASP A 189 23.86 -1.28 -17.80
C ASP A 189 23.64 0.23 -17.71
N TYR A 190 24.59 1.01 -18.18
CA TYR A 190 24.50 2.46 -18.22
C TYR A 190 23.38 2.93 -19.16
N LEU A 191 23.32 2.38 -20.39
CA LEU A 191 22.26 2.69 -21.35
C LEU A 191 20.88 2.31 -20.82
N MET A 192 20.72 1.10 -20.26
CA MET A 192 19.47 0.66 -19.62
C MET A 192 19.05 1.61 -18.49
N SER A 193 20.02 2.06 -17.69
CA SER A 193 19.79 3.03 -16.63
C SER A 193 19.35 4.39 -17.17
N GLY A 194 19.89 4.80 -18.32
CA GLY A 194 19.57 6.04 -19.01
C GLY A 194 18.09 6.10 -19.44
N TYR A 195 17.55 5.00 -19.95
CA TYR A 195 16.12 4.91 -20.30
C TYR A 195 15.21 5.15 -19.10
N GLY A 196 15.49 4.49 -17.98
CA GLY A 196 14.71 4.66 -16.75
C GLY A 196 14.81 6.09 -16.20
N ALA A 197 15.99 6.69 -16.22
CA ALA A 197 16.18 8.07 -15.78
C ALA A 197 15.41 9.07 -16.67
N ARG A 198 15.54 8.95 -18.01
CA ARG A 198 14.81 9.78 -18.96
C ARG A 198 13.30 9.69 -18.78
N LYS A 199 12.76 8.48 -18.65
CA LYS A 199 11.34 8.25 -18.37
C LYS A 199 10.92 8.92 -17.07
N GLY A 200 11.72 8.76 -16.00
CA GLY A 200 11.43 9.39 -14.71
C GLY A 200 11.35 10.92 -14.79
N ILE A 201 12.24 11.57 -15.54
CA ILE A 201 12.21 13.02 -15.75
C ILE A 201 10.97 13.46 -16.52
N VAL A 202 10.65 12.77 -17.62
CA VAL A 202 9.47 13.06 -18.45
C VAL A 202 8.18 12.85 -17.67
N ASP A 203 8.07 11.69 -16.97
CA ASP A 203 6.91 11.38 -16.15
C ASP A 203 6.70 12.42 -15.02
N THR A 204 7.79 12.88 -14.39
CA THR A 204 7.72 13.91 -13.36
C THR A 204 7.16 15.21 -13.92
N ALA A 205 7.68 15.66 -15.07
CA ALA A 205 7.23 16.90 -15.71
C ALA A 205 5.73 16.84 -16.08
N LEU A 206 5.29 15.73 -16.71
CA LEU A 206 3.90 15.56 -17.14
C LEU A 206 2.93 15.36 -15.96
N LYS A 207 3.29 14.50 -15.02
CA LYS A 207 2.42 14.17 -13.88
C LYS A 207 2.27 15.33 -12.89
N THR A 208 3.28 16.21 -12.79
CA THR A 208 3.20 17.43 -11.95
C THR A 208 2.08 18.34 -12.44
N ALA A 209 1.98 18.54 -13.75
CA ALA A 209 0.90 19.34 -14.34
C ALA A 209 -0.48 18.71 -14.06
N ASN A 210 -0.60 17.38 -14.23
CA ASN A 210 -1.85 16.66 -13.96
C ASN A 210 -2.27 16.74 -12.49
N SER A 211 -1.31 16.61 -11.57
CA SER A 211 -1.57 16.75 -10.11
C SER A 211 -2.01 18.16 -9.76
N GLY A 212 -1.38 19.19 -10.34
CA GLY A 212 -1.78 20.58 -10.15
C GLY A 212 -3.18 20.87 -10.68
N TYR A 213 -3.51 20.36 -11.86
CA TYR A 213 -4.84 20.50 -12.43
C TYR A 213 -5.93 19.78 -11.62
N LEU A 214 -5.63 18.57 -11.12
CA LEU A 214 -6.53 17.84 -10.22
C LEU A 214 -6.79 18.64 -8.93
N THR A 215 -5.73 19.17 -8.31
CA THR A 215 -5.83 19.98 -7.09
C THR A 215 -6.71 21.20 -7.31
N ARG A 216 -6.51 21.94 -8.40
CA ARG A 216 -7.33 23.09 -8.76
C ARG A 216 -8.81 22.70 -8.89
N ARG A 217 -9.12 21.64 -9.63
CA ARG A 217 -10.51 21.16 -9.80
C ARG A 217 -11.16 20.77 -8.49
N LEU A 218 -10.43 20.10 -7.59
CA LEU A 218 -10.93 19.74 -6.26
C LEU A 218 -11.25 20.98 -5.44
N ILE A 219 -10.37 21.98 -5.46
CA ILE A 219 -10.60 23.26 -4.74
C ILE A 219 -11.79 24.01 -5.34
N ASP A 220 -11.91 24.11 -6.66
CA ASP A 220 -13.01 24.81 -7.32
C ASP A 220 -14.38 24.23 -6.93
N ILE A 221 -14.48 22.90 -6.77
CA ILE A 221 -15.71 22.22 -6.34
C ILE A 221 -15.95 22.39 -4.84
N ALA A 222 -14.90 22.30 -4.03
CA ALA A 222 -15.01 22.22 -2.58
C ALA A 222 -14.94 23.59 -1.86
N GLN A 223 -14.62 24.69 -2.56
CA GLN A 223 -14.41 26.01 -1.96
C GLN A 223 -15.62 26.54 -1.15
N ASN A 224 -16.83 26.13 -1.50
CA ASN A 224 -18.04 26.56 -0.81
C ASN A 224 -18.29 25.82 0.51
N ILE A 225 -17.53 24.75 0.79
CA ILE A 225 -17.67 23.95 2.01
C ILE A 225 -16.94 24.65 3.16
N ILE A 226 -17.69 25.37 3.97
CA ILE A 226 -17.20 26.17 5.09
C ILE A 226 -17.94 25.72 6.35
N ILE A 227 -17.29 25.85 7.51
CA ILE A 227 -17.94 25.62 8.81
C ILE A 227 -18.82 26.83 9.16
N ARG A 228 -20.17 26.67 9.13
CA ARG A 228 -21.10 27.77 9.37
C ARG A 228 -21.81 27.74 10.72
N GLU A 229 -22.08 26.52 11.23
CA GLU A 229 -22.87 26.34 12.45
C GLU A 229 -22.14 25.48 13.47
N LYS A 230 -22.50 25.62 14.74
CA LYS A 230 -21.94 24.80 15.81
C LYS A 230 -22.45 23.36 15.74
N ASP A 231 -23.76 23.17 15.62
CA ASP A 231 -24.40 21.87 15.60
C ASP A 231 -25.62 21.85 14.67
N CYS A 232 -25.69 20.89 13.78
CA CYS A 232 -26.81 20.68 12.87
C CYS A 232 -27.90 19.76 13.43
N LEU A 233 -27.77 19.30 14.68
CA LEU A 233 -28.71 18.44 15.40
C LEU A 233 -29.12 17.16 14.64
N THR A 234 -28.28 16.65 13.76
CA THR A 234 -28.57 15.44 12.99
C THR A 234 -28.63 14.21 13.90
N SER A 235 -29.59 13.33 13.66
CA SER A 235 -29.67 11.98 14.25
C SER A 235 -28.88 10.93 13.42
N ALA A 236 -28.48 11.27 12.20
CA ALA A 236 -27.74 10.38 11.33
C ALA A 236 -26.31 10.13 11.85
N SER A 237 -25.84 8.90 11.74
CA SER A 237 -24.54 8.49 12.23
C SER A 237 -23.84 7.57 11.25
N PHE A 238 -22.51 7.60 11.26
CA PHE A 238 -21.67 6.67 10.52
C PHE A 238 -21.15 5.58 11.45
N ILE A 239 -21.33 4.32 11.07
CA ILE A 239 -20.88 3.17 11.87
C ILE A 239 -19.43 2.87 11.48
N VAL A 240 -18.56 2.81 12.47
CA VAL A 240 -17.15 2.50 12.27
C VAL A 240 -16.81 1.22 13.03
N ASN A 241 -16.00 0.37 12.37
CA ASN A 241 -15.43 -0.84 12.95
C ASN A 241 -13.93 -0.63 13.14
N THR A 242 -13.45 -0.69 14.38
CA THR A 242 -12.03 -0.43 14.75
C THR A 242 -11.22 -1.72 14.96
N THR A 243 -11.53 -2.77 14.22
CA THR A 243 -10.78 -4.04 14.33
C THR A 243 -9.32 -3.90 13.91
N ASN A 244 -8.99 -2.94 13.05
CA ASN A 244 -7.65 -2.64 12.58
C ASN A 244 -7.08 -1.40 13.26
N LYS A 245 -5.80 -1.43 13.59
CA LYS A 245 -5.08 -0.29 14.20
C LYS A 245 -5.11 0.98 13.33
N LEU A 246 -5.08 0.82 12.01
CA LEU A 246 -5.17 1.91 11.03
C LEU A 246 -6.53 2.63 11.08
N ASP A 247 -7.61 1.88 11.24
CA ASP A 247 -8.95 2.46 11.30
C ASP A 247 -9.16 3.25 12.59
N SER A 248 -8.51 2.84 13.70
CA SER A 248 -8.58 3.54 14.97
C SER A 248 -7.90 4.92 14.93
N GLU A 249 -6.81 5.07 14.20
CA GLU A 249 -6.10 6.36 14.07
C GLU A 249 -6.89 7.40 13.27
N GLN A 250 -7.68 6.96 12.29
CA GLN A 250 -8.49 7.85 11.44
C GLN A 250 -9.72 8.45 12.15
N ILE A 251 -10.09 7.87 13.29
CA ILE A 251 -11.29 8.27 14.05
C ILE A 251 -10.97 9.29 15.13
N ILE A 252 -9.70 9.46 15.46
CA ILE A 252 -9.25 10.43 16.47
C ILE A 252 -9.73 11.83 16.08
N GLY A 253 -10.33 12.54 17.05
CA GLY A 253 -10.85 13.87 16.83
C GLY A 253 -12.27 13.93 16.26
N ARG A 254 -12.89 12.80 15.91
CA ARG A 254 -14.29 12.72 15.55
C ARG A 254 -15.17 12.76 16.79
N ILE A 255 -16.46 13.04 16.62
CA ILE A 255 -17.42 13.17 17.70
C ILE A 255 -18.38 11.97 17.68
N LEU A 256 -18.69 11.45 18.86
CA LEU A 256 -19.64 10.36 19.01
C LEU A 256 -21.07 10.84 18.72
N ALA A 257 -21.79 10.10 17.87
CA ALA A 257 -23.20 10.36 17.59
C ALA A 257 -24.12 9.76 18.65
N LYS A 258 -23.76 8.59 19.19
CA LYS A 258 -24.53 7.86 20.20
C LYS A 258 -23.68 7.58 21.43
N PRO A 259 -24.28 7.50 22.63
CA PRO A 259 -23.57 7.09 23.84
C PRO A 259 -23.07 5.66 23.73
N ILE A 260 -21.93 5.38 24.35
CA ILE A 260 -21.33 4.03 24.39
C ILE A 260 -21.49 3.48 25.81
N TYR A 261 -22.06 2.28 25.89
CA TYR A 261 -22.24 1.53 27.12
C TYR A 261 -21.32 0.31 27.16
N ASP A 262 -20.86 -0.04 28.33
CA ASP A 262 -20.11 -1.27 28.56
C ASP A 262 -21.04 -2.48 28.38
N PRO A 263 -20.74 -3.45 27.49
CA PRO A 263 -21.62 -4.59 27.25
C PRO A 263 -21.77 -5.50 28.49
N LYS A 264 -20.79 -5.51 29.40
CA LYS A 264 -20.81 -6.36 30.63
C LYS A 264 -21.47 -5.69 31.81
N THR A 265 -21.22 -4.39 32.03
CA THR A 265 -21.66 -3.67 33.24
C THR A 265 -22.78 -2.68 32.97
N GLN A 266 -23.16 -2.44 31.72
CA GLN A 266 -24.10 -1.41 31.26
C GLN A 266 -23.80 0.00 31.77
N LYS A 267 -22.60 0.24 32.28
CA LYS A 267 -22.17 1.57 32.67
C LYS A 267 -21.89 2.43 31.44
N LEU A 268 -22.24 3.71 31.51
CA LEU A 268 -21.95 4.68 30.48
C LEU A 268 -20.43 4.94 30.45
N LEU A 269 -19.79 4.66 29.31
CA LEU A 269 -18.36 4.91 29.07
C LEU A 269 -18.12 6.27 28.43
N ALA A 270 -18.97 6.65 27.48
CA ALA A 270 -18.90 7.94 26.82
C ALA A 270 -20.32 8.43 26.46
N THR A 271 -20.56 9.71 26.64
CA THR A 271 -21.85 10.36 26.27
C THR A 271 -21.84 10.69 24.77
N SER A 272 -23.02 10.91 24.21
CA SER A 272 -23.15 11.52 22.89
C SER A 272 -22.44 12.88 22.86
N ASN A 273 -21.96 13.30 21.70
CA ASN A 273 -21.23 14.55 21.46
C ASN A 273 -19.87 14.66 22.18
N THR A 274 -19.31 13.59 22.72
CA THR A 274 -17.94 13.55 23.24
C THR A 274 -16.94 13.30 22.12
N HIS A 275 -15.74 13.87 22.27
CA HIS A 275 -14.63 13.66 21.33
C HIS A 275 -13.99 12.30 21.50
N VAL A 276 -13.67 11.66 20.39
CA VAL A 276 -12.91 10.42 20.38
C VAL A 276 -11.42 10.74 20.57
N THR A 277 -10.91 10.47 21.76
CA THR A 277 -9.50 10.65 22.11
C THR A 277 -8.78 9.30 22.11
N LEU A 278 -7.43 9.30 22.06
CA LEU A 278 -6.62 8.09 22.20
C LEU A 278 -6.91 7.34 23.51
N LYS A 279 -7.15 8.07 24.61
CA LYS A 279 -7.50 7.47 25.90
C LYS A 279 -8.83 6.74 25.85
N LEU A 280 -9.83 7.31 25.19
CA LEU A 280 -11.13 6.66 24.99
C LEU A 280 -10.99 5.39 24.15
N LEU A 281 -10.23 5.46 23.06
CA LEU A 281 -9.98 4.29 22.19
C LEU A 281 -9.27 3.17 22.93
N SER A 282 -8.31 3.45 23.81
CA SER A 282 -7.65 2.41 24.62
C SER A 282 -8.63 1.73 25.59
N ILE A 283 -9.50 2.52 26.24
CA ILE A 283 -10.54 1.97 27.13
C ILE A 283 -11.54 1.11 26.36
N LEU A 284 -11.96 1.53 25.16
CA LEU A 284 -12.86 0.77 24.30
C LEU A 284 -12.23 -0.55 23.83
N ALA A 285 -10.94 -0.50 23.48
CA ALA A 285 -10.19 -1.70 23.08
C ALA A 285 -10.04 -2.71 24.22
N GLU A 286 -9.77 -2.27 25.46
CA GLU A 286 -9.72 -3.12 26.66
C GLU A 286 -11.08 -3.80 26.94
N LYS A 287 -12.18 -3.15 26.57
CA LYS A 287 -13.54 -3.67 26.74
C LYS A 287 -14.09 -4.42 25.53
N GLU A 288 -13.25 -4.63 24.52
CA GLU A 288 -13.59 -5.34 23.27
C GLU A 288 -14.74 -4.69 22.47
N ILE A 289 -14.92 -3.37 22.62
CA ILE A 289 -15.92 -2.61 21.86
C ILE A 289 -15.25 -2.06 20.60
N PHE A 290 -15.52 -2.67 19.46
CA PHE A 290 -14.92 -2.31 18.19
C PHE A 290 -15.88 -1.56 17.24
N THR A 291 -17.16 -1.50 17.57
CA THR A 291 -18.17 -0.84 16.74
C THR A 291 -18.84 0.29 17.49
N PHE A 292 -18.82 1.47 16.93
CA PHE A 292 -19.51 2.63 17.50
C PHE A 292 -19.92 3.64 16.42
N HIS A 293 -20.79 4.54 16.81
CA HIS A 293 -21.42 5.53 15.94
C HIS A 293 -20.72 6.86 16.08
N ILE A 294 -20.22 7.40 14.97
CA ILE A 294 -19.59 8.72 14.92
C ILE A 294 -20.38 9.69 14.04
N ARG A 295 -20.22 10.99 14.28
CA ARG A 295 -20.67 12.03 13.39
C ARG A 295 -19.66 12.21 12.25
N SER A 296 -20.15 12.47 11.05
CA SER A 296 -19.33 12.61 9.85
C SER A 296 -19.80 13.81 9.02
N PRO A 297 -18.91 14.46 8.27
CA PRO A 297 -19.31 15.45 7.26
C PRO A 297 -20.33 14.90 6.25
N LEU A 298 -20.27 13.58 5.95
CA LEU A 298 -21.19 12.92 5.02
C LEU A 298 -22.63 12.81 5.57
N THR A 299 -22.81 12.85 6.88
CA THR A 299 -24.12 12.73 7.55
C THR A 299 -24.63 14.06 8.07
N CYS A 300 -23.95 15.17 7.74
CA CYS A 300 -24.38 16.51 8.14
C CYS A 300 -25.65 16.91 7.41
N SER A 301 -26.61 17.50 8.13
CA SER A 301 -27.89 17.96 7.56
C SER A 301 -27.81 19.31 6.86
N LEU A 302 -26.70 20.04 6.97
CA LEU A 302 -26.51 21.33 6.34
C LEU A 302 -26.25 21.20 4.83
N TYR A 303 -26.88 22.09 4.06
CA TYR A 303 -26.70 22.17 2.62
C TYR A 303 -25.50 23.05 2.27
N HIS A 304 -24.57 22.59 1.44
CA HIS A 304 -23.32 23.25 1.02
C HIS A 304 -22.43 23.78 2.17
N SER A 305 -22.59 23.28 3.38
CA SER A 305 -21.78 23.65 4.53
C SER A 305 -21.69 22.48 5.52
N ILE A 306 -20.81 22.59 6.50
CA ILE A 306 -20.63 21.57 7.53
C ILE A 306 -20.68 22.24 8.89
N CYS A 307 -21.24 21.59 9.92
CA CYS A 307 -21.18 22.08 11.29
C CYS A 307 -19.90 21.63 12.01
N GLN A 308 -19.51 22.35 13.07
CA GLN A 308 -18.32 22.02 13.87
C GLN A 308 -18.37 20.59 14.41
N MET A 309 -19.53 20.14 14.92
CA MET A 309 -19.69 18.82 15.51
C MET A 309 -19.58 17.67 14.50
N CYS A 310 -20.03 17.86 13.26
CA CYS A 310 -19.88 16.85 12.21
C CYS A 310 -18.46 16.80 11.64
N TYR A 311 -17.74 17.90 11.63
CA TYR A 311 -16.35 17.95 11.21
C TYR A 311 -15.42 17.39 12.28
N GLY A 312 -15.55 17.86 13.53
CA GLY A 312 -14.74 17.42 14.67
C GLY A 312 -13.55 18.33 14.93
N TRP A 313 -12.40 17.75 15.27
CA TRP A 313 -11.20 18.48 15.63
C TRP A 313 -10.51 19.13 14.43
N ASP A 314 -9.96 20.31 14.65
CA ASP A 314 -8.79 20.77 13.93
C ASP A 314 -7.57 19.98 14.42
N LEU A 315 -6.92 19.27 13.49
CA LEU A 315 -5.80 18.39 13.83
C LEU A 315 -4.52 19.14 14.24
N SER A 316 -4.44 20.44 13.95
CA SER A 316 -3.30 21.28 14.35
C SER A 316 -3.32 21.59 15.84
N ASN A 317 -4.46 21.97 16.37
CA ASN A 317 -4.63 22.42 17.75
C ASN A 317 -5.31 21.40 18.68
N GLN A 318 -5.83 20.28 18.13
CA GLN A 318 -6.62 19.27 18.86
C GLN A 318 -7.86 19.84 19.57
N ASN A 319 -8.37 20.96 19.09
CA ASN A 319 -9.60 21.60 19.52
C ASN A 319 -10.66 21.45 18.43
N LEU A 320 -11.91 21.77 18.76
CA LEU A 320 -12.96 21.90 17.75
C LEU A 320 -12.56 22.93 16.70
N VAL A 321 -12.85 22.60 15.44
CA VAL A 321 -12.61 23.52 14.31
C VAL A 321 -13.36 24.83 14.51
N ASP A 322 -12.77 25.96 14.13
CA ASP A 322 -13.37 27.27 14.28
C ASP A 322 -14.49 27.52 13.25
N LEU A 323 -15.44 28.41 13.63
CA LEU A 323 -16.47 28.85 12.70
C LEU A 323 -15.85 29.73 11.61
N GLY A 324 -16.25 29.49 10.36
CA GLY A 324 -15.72 30.22 9.20
C GLY A 324 -14.52 29.51 8.53
N GLU A 325 -14.00 28.43 9.08
CA GLU A 325 -12.91 27.67 8.48
C GLU A 325 -13.32 27.06 7.13
N ALA A 326 -12.49 27.28 6.11
CA ALA A 326 -12.71 26.76 4.76
C ALA A 326 -12.19 25.33 4.60
N VAL A 327 -12.83 24.38 5.25
CA VAL A 327 -12.41 22.97 5.32
C VAL A 327 -12.40 22.27 3.96
N GLY A 328 -13.20 22.74 3.01
CA GLY A 328 -13.21 22.19 1.65
C GLY A 328 -11.92 22.53 0.89
N ILE A 329 -11.40 23.73 1.02
CA ILE A 329 -10.11 24.14 0.43
C ILE A 329 -8.99 23.34 1.09
N LEU A 330 -8.99 23.23 2.41
CA LEU A 330 -8.01 22.46 3.17
C LEU A 330 -7.99 20.99 2.73
N ALA A 331 -9.15 20.38 2.52
CA ALA A 331 -9.27 19.02 2.01
C ALA A 331 -8.69 18.89 0.59
N GLY A 332 -9.00 19.82 -0.33
CA GLY A 332 -8.45 19.83 -1.69
C GLY A 332 -6.92 19.95 -1.71
N GLN A 333 -6.37 20.82 -0.88
CA GLN A 333 -4.92 21.00 -0.72
C GLN A 333 -4.25 19.77 -0.11
N SER A 334 -4.84 19.18 0.93
CA SER A 334 -4.28 17.98 1.59
C SER A 334 -4.31 16.72 0.73
N ILE A 335 -5.21 16.65 -0.26
CA ILE A 335 -5.24 15.59 -1.28
C ILE A 335 -4.23 15.87 -2.40
N GLY A 336 -4.11 17.13 -2.81
CA GLY A 336 -3.25 17.54 -3.93
C GLY A 336 -1.75 17.54 -3.61
N GLU A 337 -1.37 17.95 -2.41
CA GLU A 337 0.03 18.02 -1.99
C GLU A 337 0.75 16.66 -2.07
N PRO A 338 0.24 15.57 -1.49
CA PRO A 338 0.87 14.26 -1.63
C PRO A 338 0.96 13.77 -3.09
N GLY A 339 -0.02 14.12 -3.93
CA GLY A 339 0.00 13.81 -5.36
C GLY A 339 1.22 14.43 -6.04
N THR A 340 1.50 15.70 -5.78
CA THR A 340 2.67 16.42 -6.31
C THR A 340 3.98 15.86 -5.76
N GLN A 341 4.07 15.61 -4.45
CA GLN A 341 5.26 15.00 -3.83
C GLN A 341 5.54 13.59 -4.35
N LEU A 342 4.52 12.74 -4.50
CA LEU A 342 4.69 11.38 -5.01
C LEU A 342 5.21 11.41 -6.45
N THR A 343 4.73 12.34 -7.26
CA THR A 343 5.20 12.55 -8.64
C THR A 343 6.67 12.94 -8.67
N MET A 344 7.11 13.86 -7.79
CA MET A 344 8.52 14.24 -7.67
C MET A 344 9.39 13.08 -7.14
N ARG A 345 8.88 12.25 -6.21
CA ARG A 345 9.63 11.12 -5.65
C ARG A 345 9.88 9.99 -6.64
N THR A 346 9.03 9.79 -7.65
CA THR A 346 9.24 8.76 -8.67
C THR A 346 10.53 9.01 -9.49
N PHE A 347 10.95 10.25 -9.63
CA PHE A 347 12.23 10.61 -10.23
C PHE A 347 13.43 10.07 -9.44
N HIS A 348 13.38 10.10 -8.10
CA HIS A 348 14.48 9.65 -7.24
C HIS A 348 14.71 8.13 -7.25
N THR A 349 13.74 7.34 -7.68
CA THR A 349 13.89 5.88 -7.81
C THR A 349 14.60 5.48 -9.12
N GLY A 350 14.75 6.40 -10.08
CA GLY A 350 15.51 6.19 -11.30
C GLY A 350 15.00 5.08 -12.20
N GLY A 351 13.69 4.81 -12.20
CA GLY A 351 13.06 3.74 -13.00
C GLY A 351 13.31 2.33 -12.47
N ILE A 352 13.78 2.18 -11.24
CA ILE A 352 13.95 0.87 -10.61
C ILE A 352 12.58 0.32 -10.25
N PHE A 353 12.35 -0.93 -10.63
CA PHE A 353 11.18 -1.66 -10.18
C PHE A 353 11.31 -2.01 -8.70
N THR A 354 10.42 -1.47 -7.89
CA THR A 354 10.21 -1.91 -6.50
C THR A 354 8.94 -2.75 -6.49
N SER A 355 9.06 -4.02 -6.12
CA SER A 355 7.87 -4.83 -5.87
C SER A 355 7.06 -4.14 -4.77
N GLU A 356 5.78 -3.93 -5.02
CA GLU A 356 4.90 -3.43 -3.95
C GLU A 356 4.96 -4.41 -2.78
N ALA A 357 5.07 -3.86 -1.58
CA ALA A 357 5.09 -4.65 -0.35
C ALA A 357 3.77 -5.43 -0.24
N ARG A 358 3.81 -6.70 -0.65
CA ARG A 358 2.69 -7.62 -0.44
C ARG A 358 2.63 -7.93 1.05
N GLN A 359 1.44 -7.94 1.61
CA GLN A 359 1.27 -8.34 3.00
C GLN A 359 1.55 -9.84 3.12
N GLN A 360 2.78 -10.17 3.50
CA GLN A 360 3.24 -11.53 3.67
C GLN A 360 3.00 -11.99 5.10
N ILE A 361 2.50 -13.20 5.23
CA ILE A 361 2.35 -13.88 6.52
C ILE A 361 3.60 -14.73 6.70
N ILE A 362 4.41 -14.39 7.70
CA ILE A 362 5.71 -15.01 7.97
C ILE A 362 5.61 -15.87 9.23
N ALA A 363 6.24 -17.04 9.22
CA ALA A 363 6.31 -17.91 10.38
C ALA A 363 7.20 -17.30 11.49
N PRO A 364 6.69 -17.07 12.71
CA PRO A 364 7.45 -16.46 13.80
C PRO A 364 8.49 -17.41 14.43
N THR A 365 8.24 -18.72 14.38
CA THR A 365 9.10 -19.79 14.95
C THR A 365 9.17 -20.99 14.03
N ASN A 366 10.15 -21.89 14.27
CA ASN A 366 10.18 -23.19 13.62
C ASN A 366 9.04 -24.06 14.16
N GLY A 367 8.37 -24.80 13.30
CA GLY A 367 7.28 -25.68 13.73
C GLY A 367 6.45 -26.26 12.61
N ILE A 368 5.40 -26.98 12.96
CA ILE A 368 4.45 -27.59 12.04
C ILE A 368 3.16 -26.77 11.98
N ILE A 369 2.72 -26.45 10.77
CA ILE A 369 1.48 -25.70 10.54
C ILE A 369 0.30 -26.67 10.36
N LYS A 370 -0.79 -26.43 11.10
CA LYS A 370 -2.07 -27.10 10.92
C LYS A 370 -3.14 -26.09 10.53
N PHE A 371 -4.03 -26.50 9.63
CA PHE A 371 -5.19 -25.68 9.23
C PHE A 371 -6.33 -25.90 10.20
N SER A 372 -7.06 -24.83 10.52
CA SER A 372 -8.28 -24.95 11.31
C SER A 372 -9.35 -25.70 10.51
N LYS A 373 -10.25 -26.44 11.20
CA LYS A 373 -11.35 -27.20 10.56
C LYS A 373 -12.32 -26.31 9.76
N ILE A 374 -12.37 -25.02 10.06
CA ILE A 374 -13.25 -24.04 9.43
C ILE A 374 -12.70 -23.54 8.10
N LEU A 375 -11.39 -23.67 7.87
CA LEU A 375 -10.70 -23.13 6.70
C LEU A 375 -11.00 -23.94 5.44
N LYS A 376 -11.75 -23.35 4.51
CA LYS A 376 -11.99 -23.93 3.18
C LYS A 376 -11.00 -23.34 2.18
N THR A 377 -10.29 -24.20 1.48
CA THR A 377 -9.27 -23.81 0.50
C THR A 377 -9.61 -24.34 -0.90
N ILE A 378 -9.19 -23.60 -1.93
CA ILE A 378 -9.25 -24.02 -3.35
C ILE A 378 -7.85 -24.00 -3.87
N ILE A 379 -7.51 -24.96 -4.73
CA ILE A 379 -6.26 -24.94 -5.46
C ILE A 379 -6.40 -23.96 -6.62
N LEU A 380 -5.48 -23.02 -6.72
CA LEU A 380 -5.43 -22.02 -7.78
C LEU A 380 -4.00 -21.99 -8.33
N ARG A 381 -3.86 -22.00 -9.66
CA ARG A 381 -2.55 -21.82 -10.28
C ARG A 381 -2.21 -20.34 -10.31
N THR A 382 -1.09 -19.98 -9.74
CA THR A 382 -0.62 -18.59 -9.71
C THR A 382 -0.06 -18.18 -11.06
N THR A 383 0.11 -16.86 -11.25
CA THR A 383 0.85 -16.31 -12.40
C THR A 383 2.32 -16.75 -12.45
N ARG A 384 2.81 -17.40 -11.40
CA ARG A 384 4.16 -17.99 -11.29
C ARG A 384 4.23 -19.45 -11.77
N GLY A 385 3.08 -20.04 -12.10
CA GLY A 385 2.99 -21.44 -12.47
C GLY A 385 3.01 -22.43 -11.31
N ASP A 386 2.93 -21.94 -10.07
CA ASP A 386 2.86 -22.78 -8.88
C ASP A 386 1.39 -22.97 -8.46
N ASP A 387 1.01 -24.20 -8.06
CA ASP A 387 -0.32 -24.47 -7.53
C ASP A 387 -0.33 -24.14 -6.04
N VAL A 388 -1.13 -23.16 -5.66
CA VAL A 388 -1.28 -22.67 -4.28
C VAL A 388 -2.69 -22.85 -3.77
N LEU A 389 -2.83 -22.94 -2.44
CA LEU A 389 -4.11 -22.99 -1.77
C LEU A 389 -4.59 -21.56 -1.52
N VAL A 390 -5.82 -21.22 -1.93
CA VAL A 390 -6.43 -19.93 -1.66
C VAL A 390 -7.61 -20.12 -0.71
N THR A 391 -7.68 -19.28 0.32
CA THR A 391 -8.74 -19.34 1.32
C THR A 391 -10.05 -18.77 0.78
N LYS A 392 -11.17 -19.55 0.88
CA LYS A 392 -12.52 -19.09 0.51
C LYS A 392 -13.19 -18.25 1.60
N ASN A 393 -12.87 -18.53 2.84
CA ASN A 393 -13.38 -17.88 4.04
C ASN A 393 -12.25 -17.46 4.96
N SER A 394 -12.53 -16.56 5.88
CA SER A 394 -11.60 -16.24 6.97
C SER A 394 -11.46 -17.45 7.89
N GLY A 395 -10.27 -17.65 8.41
CA GLY A 395 -9.96 -18.77 9.29
C GLY A 395 -8.64 -18.54 10.01
N SER A 396 -8.09 -19.57 10.62
CA SER A 396 -6.79 -19.48 11.30
C SER A 396 -5.86 -20.63 10.96
N LEU A 397 -4.57 -20.35 10.97
CA LEU A 397 -3.49 -21.33 10.95
C LEU A 397 -2.98 -21.52 12.37
N ILE A 398 -2.69 -22.74 12.73
CA ILE A 398 -2.16 -23.11 14.02
C ILE A 398 -0.71 -23.55 13.80
N LEU A 399 0.25 -22.79 14.31
CA LEU A 399 1.67 -23.15 14.32
C LEU A 399 1.99 -23.85 15.65
N ILE A 400 2.46 -25.06 15.57
CA ILE A 400 2.94 -25.85 16.71
C ILE A 400 4.47 -25.74 16.73
N PRO A 401 5.07 -25.03 17.70
CA PRO A 401 6.51 -24.88 17.78
C PRO A 401 7.23 -26.22 18.04
N GLU A 402 8.45 -26.35 17.55
CA GLU A 402 9.30 -27.51 17.75
C GLU A 402 9.85 -27.62 19.20
N GLN A 403 10.01 -26.48 19.90
CA GLN A 403 10.51 -26.45 21.26
C GLN A 403 9.46 -26.95 22.25
N GLN A 404 9.82 -27.94 23.08
CA GLN A 404 8.98 -28.44 24.16
C GLN A 404 8.62 -27.30 25.14
N GLY A 405 7.29 -27.03 25.28
CA GLY A 405 6.80 -25.92 26.11
C GLY A 405 6.51 -24.62 25.36
N GLY A 406 6.74 -24.54 24.06
CA GLY A 406 6.37 -23.38 23.25
C GLY A 406 4.85 -23.20 23.16
N LYS A 407 4.37 -21.96 23.36
CA LYS A 407 2.95 -21.64 23.21
C LYS A 407 2.52 -21.83 21.74
N ILE A 408 1.38 -22.46 21.53
CA ILE A 408 0.73 -22.58 20.22
C ILE A 408 0.42 -21.17 19.70
N ILE A 409 0.86 -20.87 18.49
CA ILE A 409 0.65 -19.55 17.87
C ILE A 409 -0.45 -19.69 16.84
N GLN A 410 -1.53 -18.93 17.04
CA GLN A 410 -2.62 -18.84 16.10
C GLN A 410 -2.42 -17.61 15.22
N MET A 411 -2.38 -17.82 13.89
CA MET A 411 -2.27 -16.77 12.89
C MET A 411 -3.61 -16.66 12.17
N GLU A 412 -4.20 -15.48 12.19
CA GLU A 412 -5.46 -15.21 11.49
C GLU A 412 -5.24 -15.07 10.00
N LEU A 413 -6.14 -15.65 9.22
CA LEU A 413 -6.18 -15.57 7.78
C LEU A 413 -7.43 -14.84 7.33
N LEU A 414 -7.24 -13.89 6.46
CA LEU A 414 -8.32 -13.23 5.75
C LEU A 414 -8.78 -14.08 4.56
N ARG A 415 -9.99 -13.80 4.09
CA ARG A 415 -10.49 -14.36 2.83
C ARG A 415 -9.56 -13.95 1.67
N ASN A 416 -9.36 -14.83 0.69
CA ASN A 416 -8.47 -14.66 -0.46
C ASN A 416 -6.98 -14.56 -0.12
N THR A 417 -6.53 -15.21 0.95
CA THR A 417 -5.10 -15.38 1.23
C THR A 417 -4.56 -16.57 0.45
N MET A 418 -3.47 -16.38 -0.30
CA MET A 418 -2.70 -17.47 -0.91
C MET A 418 -1.82 -18.11 0.15
N LEU A 419 -1.88 -19.45 0.25
CA LEU A 419 -1.07 -20.24 1.15
C LEU A 419 -0.08 -21.06 0.32
N PHE A 420 1.20 -20.87 0.59
CA PHE A 420 2.30 -21.62 -0.09
C PHE A 420 2.61 -22.95 0.58
N ILE A 421 1.90 -23.29 1.65
CA ILE A 421 2.18 -24.41 2.53
C ILE A 421 0.95 -25.32 2.59
N LYS A 422 1.20 -26.62 2.65
CA LYS A 422 0.16 -27.64 2.89
C LYS A 422 -0.03 -27.87 4.39
N SER A 423 -1.20 -28.37 4.76
CA SER A 423 -1.45 -28.77 6.15
C SER A 423 -0.47 -29.86 6.59
N ASN A 424 0.00 -29.79 7.82
CA ASN A 424 1.03 -30.65 8.44
C ASN A 424 2.45 -30.50 7.84
N GLN A 425 2.75 -29.40 7.17
CA GLN A 425 4.09 -29.14 6.66
C GLN A 425 4.94 -28.44 7.73
N TYR A 426 6.23 -28.84 7.81
CA TYR A 426 7.24 -28.19 8.63
C TYR A 426 7.70 -26.88 8.01
N VAL A 427 7.80 -25.83 8.82
CA VAL A 427 8.17 -24.48 8.40
C VAL A 427 9.28 -23.93 9.29
N LYS A 428 10.28 -23.35 8.67
CA LYS A 428 11.37 -22.65 9.37
C LYS A 428 10.94 -21.24 9.76
N LYS A 429 11.53 -20.70 10.82
CA LYS A 429 11.38 -19.30 11.21
C LYS A 429 11.67 -18.37 10.01
N SER A 430 10.88 -17.33 9.85
CA SER A 430 10.93 -16.35 8.75
C SER A 430 10.59 -16.92 7.37
N ALA A 431 10.07 -18.15 7.26
CA ALA A 431 9.52 -18.64 5.99
C ALA A 431 8.17 -17.98 5.70
N ILE A 432 7.92 -17.68 4.44
CA ILE A 432 6.65 -17.10 3.99
C ILE A 432 5.60 -18.21 3.97
N VAL A 433 4.57 -18.08 4.80
CA VAL A 433 3.46 -19.02 4.92
C VAL A 433 2.37 -18.72 3.90
N GLY A 434 2.10 -17.46 3.70
CA GLY A 434 1.05 -17.00 2.79
C GLY A 434 1.19 -15.53 2.43
N GLU A 435 0.40 -15.12 1.46
CA GLU A 435 0.37 -13.77 0.91
C GLU A 435 -1.08 -13.34 0.70
N LEU A 436 -1.41 -12.13 1.14
CA LEU A 436 -2.75 -11.58 0.97
C LEU A 436 -2.90 -11.09 -0.48
N ILE A 437 -3.93 -11.58 -1.16
CA ILE A 437 -4.29 -11.04 -2.47
C ILE A 437 -5.10 -9.77 -2.20
N SER A 438 -4.53 -8.58 -2.46
CA SER A 438 -5.32 -7.36 -2.39
C SER A 438 -6.43 -7.42 -3.45
N MET A 439 -7.68 -7.33 -3.00
CA MET A 439 -8.84 -7.34 -3.91
C MET A 439 -8.82 -6.17 -4.90
N GLU A 440 -8.17 -5.07 -4.54
CA GLU A 440 -8.02 -3.91 -5.41
C GLU A 440 -7.28 -4.22 -6.71
N LYS A 441 -6.35 -5.19 -6.72
CA LYS A 441 -5.70 -5.64 -7.96
C LYS A 441 -6.51 -6.63 -8.79
N GLN A 442 -7.48 -7.32 -8.21
CA GLN A 442 -8.40 -8.17 -8.98
C GLN A 442 -9.48 -7.36 -9.70
N THR A 443 -9.79 -6.16 -9.24
CA THR A 443 -10.68 -5.23 -9.94
C THR A 443 -9.98 -4.41 -11.01
N LEU A 444 -8.65 -4.34 -10.98
CA LEU A 444 -7.79 -3.90 -12.08
C LEU A 444 -7.34 -5.08 -12.96
N THR A 445 -8.20 -6.06 -13.21
CA THR A 445 -8.16 -6.67 -14.53
C THR A 445 -8.40 -5.51 -15.48
N GLU A 446 -7.35 -5.03 -16.12
CA GLU A 446 -7.47 -4.15 -17.27
C GLU A 446 -8.45 -4.82 -18.21
N ARG A 447 -9.68 -4.35 -18.19
CA ARG A 447 -10.65 -4.71 -19.21
C ARG A 447 -10.12 -4.04 -20.47
N LYS A 448 -9.34 -4.77 -21.26
CA LYS A 448 -9.04 -4.33 -22.62
C LYS A 448 -10.37 -4.33 -23.35
N PRO A 449 -10.96 -3.16 -23.62
CA PRO A 449 -12.16 -3.13 -24.42
C PRO A 449 -11.75 -3.58 -25.83
N ILE A 450 -12.30 -4.68 -26.27
CA ILE A 450 -12.23 -5.07 -27.69
C ILE A 450 -13.34 -4.28 -28.37
N LEU A 451 -12.95 -3.27 -29.12
CA LEU A 451 -13.88 -2.45 -29.87
C LEU A 451 -14.30 -3.19 -31.14
N SER A 452 -15.58 -3.10 -31.47
CA SER A 452 -16.09 -3.62 -32.72
C SER A 452 -15.78 -2.63 -33.86
N ASP A 453 -15.17 -3.11 -34.92
CA ASP A 453 -14.91 -2.31 -36.14
C ASP A 453 -16.16 -2.09 -36.98
N THR A 454 -17.22 -2.87 -36.74
CA THR A 454 -18.47 -2.81 -37.48
C THR A 454 -19.67 -2.72 -36.56
N ALA A 455 -20.68 -1.93 -36.96
CA ALA A 455 -21.94 -1.88 -36.26
C ALA A 455 -22.82 -3.06 -36.68
N GLY A 456 -23.46 -3.73 -35.73
CA GLY A 456 -24.31 -4.90 -36.04
C GLY A 456 -24.82 -5.59 -34.79
N GLU A 457 -25.61 -6.60 -34.97
CA GLU A 457 -26.15 -7.45 -33.92
C GLU A 457 -25.15 -8.56 -33.55
N ILE A 458 -24.96 -8.78 -32.25
CA ILE A 458 -24.04 -9.81 -31.74
C ILE A 458 -24.79 -11.14 -31.66
N PHE A 459 -24.32 -12.13 -32.42
CA PHE A 459 -24.84 -13.49 -32.37
C PHE A 459 -23.79 -14.45 -31.78
N ILE A 460 -24.19 -15.19 -30.73
CA ILE A 460 -23.35 -16.19 -30.08
C ILE A 460 -24.07 -17.54 -30.15
N PRO A 461 -23.57 -18.49 -30.93
CA PRO A 461 -24.23 -19.79 -31.05
C PRO A 461 -24.15 -20.57 -29.70
N LYS A 462 -25.31 -21.12 -29.29
CA LYS A 462 -25.46 -22.05 -28.14
C LYS A 462 -25.08 -21.48 -26.76
N LEU A 463 -25.43 -20.24 -26.45
CA LEU A 463 -25.39 -19.76 -25.06
C LEU A 463 -26.67 -20.20 -24.33
N LYS A 464 -26.58 -21.27 -23.54
CA LYS A 464 -27.73 -21.77 -22.74
C LYS A 464 -27.94 -21.04 -21.43
N THR A 465 -27.05 -20.12 -21.03
CA THR A 465 -27.11 -19.42 -19.75
C THR A 465 -26.95 -17.92 -19.91
N ARG A 466 -27.76 -17.16 -19.20
CA ARG A 466 -27.69 -15.67 -19.08
C ARG A 466 -26.46 -15.15 -18.34
N THR A 467 -25.34 -15.88 -18.33
CA THR A 467 -24.10 -15.46 -17.68
C THR A 467 -23.26 -14.62 -18.63
N SER A 468 -22.86 -13.45 -18.19
CA SER A 468 -21.99 -12.51 -18.93
C SER A 468 -20.54 -12.98 -19.09
N LEU A 469 -20.17 -14.12 -18.50
CA LEU A 469 -18.81 -14.69 -18.52
C LEU A 469 -18.71 -15.84 -19.53
N ILE A 470 -17.85 -15.67 -20.53
CA ILE A 470 -17.50 -16.71 -21.49
C ILE A 470 -16.30 -17.47 -20.90
N THR A 471 -16.52 -18.72 -20.47
CA THR A 471 -15.49 -19.57 -19.84
C THR A 471 -14.68 -20.43 -20.83
N GLN A 472 -15.06 -20.48 -22.07
CA GLN A 472 -14.39 -21.25 -23.15
C GLN A 472 -14.21 -20.38 -24.39
N ASN A 473 -13.16 -20.61 -25.17
CA ASN A 473 -12.96 -19.93 -26.44
C ASN A 473 -14.17 -20.18 -27.37
N ARG A 474 -14.85 -19.12 -27.77
CA ARG A 474 -16.01 -19.17 -28.65
C ARG A 474 -15.92 -18.13 -29.77
N LEU A 475 -16.49 -18.44 -30.89
CA LEU A 475 -16.66 -17.49 -31.98
C LEU A 475 -17.85 -16.59 -31.67
N LEU A 476 -17.63 -15.31 -31.81
CA LEU A 476 -18.60 -14.24 -31.67
C LEU A 476 -18.84 -13.66 -33.07
N TRP A 477 -20.07 -13.68 -33.52
CA TRP A 477 -20.42 -13.14 -34.81
C TRP A 477 -21.01 -11.74 -34.63
N ILE A 478 -20.54 -10.78 -35.40
CA ILE A 478 -21.17 -9.48 -35.53
C ILE A 478 -21.88 -9.49 -36.86
N LEU A 479 -23.20 -9.55 -36.79
CA LEU A 479 -24.07 -9.48 -37.96
C LEU A 479 -24.23 -8.01 -38.34
N SER A 480 -23.42 -7.54 -39.28
CA SER A 480 -23.52 -6.17 -39.80
C SER A 480 -24.61 -6.14 -40.87
N GLY A 481 -25.56 -5.24 -40.72
CA GLY A 481 -26.64 -5.12 -41.65
C GLY A 481 -27.11 -3.67 -41.81
N GLN A 482 -27.88 -3.41 -42.85
CA GLN A 482 -28.60 -2.15 -43.02
C GLN A 482 -30.02 -2.30 -42.47
N VAL A 483 -30.48 -1.29 -41.75
CA VAL A 483 -31.86 -1.27 -41.25
C VAL A 483 -32.76 -0.72 -42.37
N TYR A 484 -33.69 -1.52 -42.80
CA TYR A 484 -34.73 -1.13 -43.77
C TYR A 484 -36.05 -0.99 -43.04
N GLN A 485 -36.66 0.17 -43.13
CA GLN A 485 -37.95 0.42 -42.52
C GLN A 485 -39.04 0.06 -43.52
N ALA A 486 -39.82 -0.99 -43.23
CA ALA A 486 -40.94 -1.41 -44.07
C ALA A 486 -42.18 -0.58 -43.69
N PRO A 487 -42.87 0.07 -44.68
CA PRO A 487 -44.12 0.75 -44.42
C PRO A 487 -45.21 -0.24 -43.96
N SER A 488 -46.25 0.27 -43.27
CA SER A 488 -47.42 -0.54 -42.94
C SER A 488 -48.05 -1.16 -44.19
N ASN A 489 -48.50 -2.43 -44.13
CA ASN A 489 -49.04 -3.23 -45.22
C ASN A 489 -48.04 -3.69 -46.29
N SER A 490 -46.76 -3.79 -45.97
CA SER A 490 -45.76 -4.41 -46.84
C SER A 490 -45.68 -5.93 -46.64
N PHE A 491 -45.47 -6.67 -47.74
CA PHE A 491 -45.24 -8.10 -47.71
C PHE A 491 -43.72 -8.38 -47.61
N LEU A 492 -43.29 -9.12 -46.60
CA LEU A 492 -41.91 -9.60 -46.47
C LEU A 492 -41.68 -10.80 -47.40
N ASN A 493 -40.61 -10.74 -48.19
CA ASN A 493 -40.24 -11.85 -49.09
C ASN A 493 -39.35 -12.90 -48.39
N PHE A 494 -38.83 -12.61 -47.20
CA PHE A 494 -37.93 -13.48 -46.46
C PHE A 494 -38.42 -13.62 -45.04
N TYR A 495 -38.17 -14.79 -44.46
CA TYR A 495 -38.37 -15.04 -43.04
C TYR A 495 -37.08 -14.77 -42.26
N THR A 496 -37.16 -14.70 -40.95
CA THR A 496 -36.00 -14.62 -40.04
C THR A 496 -35.03 -15.76 -40.33
N ASP A 497 -33.73 -15.49 -40.25
CA ASP A 497 -32.61 -16.43 -40.48
C ASP A 497 -32.33 -16.85 -41.94
N HIS A 498 -32.97 -16.23 -42.94
CA HIS A 498 -32.63 -16.45 -44.34
C HIS A 498 -31.37 -15.66 -44.76
N LYS A 499 -30.51 -16.31 -45.56
CA LYS A 499 -29.38 -15.66 -46.21
C LYS A 499 -29.85 -14.85 -47.40
N ILE A 500 -29.53 -13.56 -47.42
CA ILE A 500 -29.94 -12.65 -48.48
C ILE A 500 -28.70 -12.27 -49.30
N ASN A 501 -28.80 -12.38 -50.61
CA ASN A 501 -27.75 -11.95 -51.53
C ASN A 501 -27.90 -10.45 -51.84
N LYS A 502 -26.78 -9.82 -52.23
CA LYS A 502 -26.80 -8.41 -52.67
C LYS A 502 -27.81 -8.22 -53.79
N ASN A 503 -28.65 -7.17 -53.68
CA ASN A 503 -29.74 -6.84 -54.62
C ASN A 503 -30.98 -7.75 -54.58
N SER A 504 -31.22 -8.54 -53.54
CA SER A 504 -32.47 -9.28 -53.33
C SER A 504 -33.58 -8.34 -52.86
N TYR A 505 -34.84 -8.60 -53.34
CA TYR A 505 -36.01 -7.84 -52.87
C TYR A 505 -36.41 -8.26 -51.48
N ILE A 506 -36.28 -7.37 -50.50
CA ILE A 506 -36.53 -7.67 -49.09
C ILE A 506 -38.00 -7.62 -48.75
N PHE A 507 -38.72 -6.61 -49.22
CA PHE A 507 -40.16 -6.46 -49.04
C PHE A 507 -40.79 -5.77 -50.25
N ARG A 508 -42.09 -5.97 -50.43
CA ARG A 508 -42.92 -5.32 -51.47
C ARG A 508 -44.00 -4.50 -50.81
N THR A 509 -44.10 -3.25 -51.16
CA THR A 509 -45.20 -2.38 -50.72
C THR A 509 -46.38 -2.53 -51.69
N LYS A 510 -47.59 -2.67 -51.17
CA LYS A 510 -48.81 -2.51 -51.99
C LYS A 510 -49.00 -1.01 -52.15
N LEU A 511 -48.94 -0.55 -53.40
CA LEU A 511 -49.34 0.79 -53.76
C LEU A 511 -50.88 0.91 -53.75
#